data_17fb58be6f418c149ff660c02929e206
#
_entry.id   17fb58be6f418c149ff660c02929e206
#
_cell.length_a   1.000
_cell.length_b   1.000
_cell.length_c   1.000
_cell.angle_alpha   90.00
_cell.angle_beta   90.00
_cell.angle_gamma   90.00
#
_symmetry.space_group_name_H-M   'P 1'
#
loop_
_entity.id
_entity.type
_entity.pdbx_description
1 polymer ?
#
loop_
_entity_poly.entity_id
_entity_poly.type
_entity_poly.pdbx_seq_one_letter_code
_entity_poly.pdbx_strand_id
1 'polypeptide(L)'
;MNTLTRILLLGVCLLVGSVQAADPLVISRGTDRAIPIAVVPFGLQGGAVLPEDMSGIIGNDLRNTGFFEPIARQNMISQPAQPGEIIYRDWKAVGAQYLLIGNVTPTAGRLQISFALFNVTTEQQVMAGTVSGGMDQLRDMSHHIADQSFEKLTGIRGAFSTKLLYVTVERFAPNNARYTLQRSDYDGARGVTLLQSREPI
;
A
#
# COMPACT_ATOMS: atom_id res chain seq x y z
N MET A 1 -8.40 -64.15 -14.79
CA MET A 1 -8.21 -62.69 -14.91
C MET A 1 -7.44 -62.43 -16.19
N ASN A 2 -8.16 -61.98 -17.24
CA ASN A 2 -7.65 -61.94 -18.61
C ASN A 2 -6.55 -60.88 -18.80
N THR A 3 -5.61 -61.19 -19.72
CA THR A 3 -4.47 -60.31 -20.07
C THR A 3 -4.91 -58.86 -20.39
N LEU A 4 -6.08 -58.69 -21.00
CA LEU A 4 -6.73 -57.39 -21.29
C LEU A 4 -7.08 -56.59 -20.02
N THR A 5 -7.53 -57.27 -18.95
CA THR A 5 -7.87 -56.63 -17.66
C THR A 5 -6.62 -56.12 -16.92
N ARG A 6 -5.49 -56.82 -17.09
CA ARG A 6 -4.19 -56.43 -16.53
C ARG A 6 -3.59 -55.21 -17.24
N ILE A 7 -3.74 -55.12 -18.56
CA ILE A 7 -3.28 -54.02 -19.38
C ILE A 7 -4.12 -52.75 -19.06
N LEU A 8 -5.45 -52.91 -18.86
CA LEU A 8 -6.33 -51.80 -18.49
C LEU A 8 -6.04 -51.26 -17.09
N LEU A 9 -5.71 -52.13 -16.13
CA LEU A 9 -5.33 -51.69 -14.77
C LEU A 9 -3.96 -51.01 -14.74
N LEU A 10 -2.99 -51.43 -15.59
CA LEU A 10 -1.71 -50.73 -15.71
C LEU A 10 -1.84 -49.34 -16.38
N GLY A 11 -2.77 -49.19 -17.32
CA GLY A 11 -3.04 -47.89 -17.99
C GLY A 11 -3.66 -46.83 -17.11
N VAL A 12 -4.45 -47.23 -16.11
CA VAL A 12 -5.11 -46.30 -15.16
C VAL A 12 -4.12 -45.78 -14.11
N CYS A 13 -3.08 -46.54 -13.75
CA CYS A 13 -2.04 -46.09 -12.81
C CYS A 13 -1.08 -45.03 -13.37
N LEU A 14 -1.04 -44.83 -14.69
CA LEU A 14 -0.15 -43.85 -15.34
C LEU A 14 -0.78 -42.46 -15.51
N LEU A 15 -2.05 -42.30 -15.12
CA LEU A 15 -2.78 -41.03 -15.18
C LEU A 15 -2.80 -40.25 -13.87
N VAL A 16 -2.00 -40.66 -12.87
CA VAL A 16 -1.80 -39.81 -11.68
C VAL A 16 -0.88 -38.67 -12.10
N GLY A 17 -1.50 -37.63 -12.64
CA GLY A 17 -0.84 -36.36 -12.93
C GLY A 17 -0.15 -35.85 -11.67
N SER A 18 1.13 -35.55 -11.77
CA SER A 18 1.91 -34.91 -10.74
C SER A 18 1.19 -33.60 -10.35
N VAL A 19 0.53 -33.59 -9.19
CA VAL A 19 0.12 -32.37 -8.54
C VAL A 19 1.43 -31.68 -8.18
N GLN A 20 1.87 -30.73 -8.99
CA GLN A 20 2.93 -29.82 -8.60
C GLN A 20 2.39 -29.03 -7.41
N ALA A 21 2.84 -29.41 -6.22
CA ALA A 21 2.69 -28.57 -5.05
C ALA A 21 3.36 -27.23 -5.39
N ALA A 22 2.59 -26.14 -5.38
CA ALA A 22 3.17 -24.81 -5.45
C ALA A 22 4.23 -24.73 -4.36
N ASP A 23 5.46 -24.38 -4.74
CA ASP A 23 6.53 -24.17 -3.77
C ASP A 23 6.00 -23.26 -2.67
N PRO A 24 6.14 -23.64 -1.40
CA PRO A 24 5.78 -22.76 -0.32
C PRO A 24 6.60 -21.48 -0.49
N LEU A 25 5.93 -20.33 -0.53
CA LEU A 25 6.59 -19.04 -0.51
C LEU A 25 7.37 -18.96 0.80
N VAL A 26 8.64 -19.38 0.76
CA VAL A 26 9.55 -19.19 1.87
C VAL A 26 9.82 -17.69 1.92
N ILE A 27 9.13 -16.99 2.82
CA ILE A 27 9.54 -15.66 3.26
C ILE A 27 10.86 -15.90 4.01
N SER A 28 11.95 -16.08 3.26
CA SER A 28 13.27 -15.92 3.84
C SER A 28 13.32 -14.44 4.28
N ARG A 29 13.61 -14.19 5.55
CA ARG A 29 14.09 -12.89 6.03
C ARG A 29 15.39 -12.58 5.26
N GLY A 30 15.23 -12.22 4.00
CA GLY A 30 16.31 -11.82 3.13
C GLY A 30 16.54 -10.35 3.33
N THR A 31 17.64 -10.02 3.96
CA THR A 31 18.18 -8.71 4.27
C THR A 31 17.36 -7.92 5.31
N ASP A 32 17.96 -7.69 6.47
CA ASP A 32 17.46 -6.83 7.56
C ASP A 32 17.33 -5.34 7.15
N ARG A 33 17.27 -5.04 5.87
CA ARG A 33 17.27 -3.67 5.37
C ARG A 33 15.99 -3.41 4.57
N ALA A 34 15.20 -2.45 5.04
CA ALA A 34 14.02 -1.97 4.33
C ALA A 34 14.37 -1.48 2.91
N ILE A 35 13.47 -1.70 1.96
CA ILE A 35 13.62 -1.37 0.54
C ILE A 35 13.48 0.15 0.36
N PRO A 36 14.50 0.88 -0.15
CA PRO A 36 14.38 2.31 -0.38
C PRO A 36 13.37 2.62 -1.50
N ILE A 37 12.37 3.44 -1.18
CA ILE A 37 11.35 3.87 -2.13
C ILE A 37 11.23 5.40 -2.11
N ALA A 38 11.19 6.03 -3.28
CA ALA A 38 10.89 7.44 -3.39
C ALA A 38 9.39 7.61 -3.70
N VAL A 39 8.66 8.27 -2.80
CA VAL A 39 7.28 8.71 -3.04
C VAL A 39 7.32 10.21 -3.29
N VAL A 40 7.33 10.58 -4.56
CA VAL A 40 7.52 11.97 -4.99
C VAL A 40 6.26 12.79 -4.69
N PRO A 41 6.37 14.05 -4.29
CA PRO A 41 5.22 14.95 -4.27
C PRO A 41 4.47 14.93 -5.59
N PHE A 42 3.17 14.67 -5.54
CA PHE A 42 2.37 14.55 -6.76
C PHE A 42 2.23 15.91 -7.43
N GLY A 43 2.41 15.96 -8.75
CA GLY A 43 2.18 17.15 -9.54
C GLY A 43 0.71 17.60 -9.42
N LEU A 44 0.47 18.89 -9.40
CA LEU A 44 -0.87 19.45 -9.22
C LEU A 44 -1.19 20.39 -10.38
N GLN A 45 -2.20 20.03 -11.15
CA GLN A 45 -2.68 20.87 -12.24
C GLN A 45 -3.68 21.92 -11.72
N GLY A 46 -3.66 23.10 -12.34
CA GLY A 46 -4.67 24.14 -12.09
C GLY A 46 -4.49 24.94 -10.80
N GLY A 47 -3.34 24.86 -10.11
CA GLY A 47 -3.05 25.68 -8.93
C GLY A 47 -3.95 25.39 -7.70
N ALA A 48 -4.63 24.26 -7.66
CA ALA A 48 -5.42 23.83 -6.51
C ALA A 48 -4.48 23.58 -5.31
N VAL A 49 -4.98 23.80 -4.09
CA VAL A 49 -4.28 23.44 -2.86
C VAL A 49 -4.94 22.18 -2.31
N LEU A 50 -4.15 21.13 -2.10
CA LEU A 50 -4.65 19.91 -1.46
C LEU A 50 -4.70 20.10 0.06
N PRO A 51 -5.73 19.56 0.75
CA PRO A 51 -5.87 19.70 2.20
C PRO A 51 -4.79 18.93 2.98
N GLU A 52 -4.21 17.88 2.38
CA GLU A 52 -3.19 17.04 2.99
C GLU A 52 -2.11 16.65 1.97
N ASP A 53 -0.94 16.27 2.48
CA ASP A 53 0.18 15.78 1.68
C ASP A 53 0.00 14.29 1.34
N MET A 54 -0.52 14.00 0.16
CA MET A 54 -0.72 12.63 -0.32
C MET A 54 0.54 11.78 -0.30
N SER A 55 1.66 12.33 -0.79
CA SER A 55 2.93 11.61 -0.85
C SER A 55 3.45 11.28 0.55
N GLY A 56 3.20 12.17 1.51
CA GLY A 56 3.52 11.94 2.92
C GLY A 56 2.68 10.81 3.51
N ILE A 57 1.37 10.78 3.24
CA ILE A 57 0.47 9.70 3.68
C ILE A 57 0.95 8.36 3.11
N ILE A 58 1.11 8.27 1.78
CA ILE A 58 1.56 7.04 1.10
C ILE A 58 2.92 6.57 1.63
N GLY A 59 3.87 7.50 1.80
CA GLY A 59 5.19 7.19 2.33
C GLY A 59 5.12 6.64 3.75
N ASN A 60 4.30 7.22 4.63
CA ASN A 60 4.11 6.75 6.00
C ASN A 60 3.45 5.36 6.03
N ASP A 61 2.45 5.12 5.19
CA ASP A 61 1.82 3.81 5.06
C ASP A 61 2.86 2.73 4.74
N LEU A 62 3.66 2.96 3.70
CA LEU A 62 4.69 2.02 3.28
C LEU A 62 5.77 1.83 4.37
N ARG A 63 6.21 2.90 5.04
CA ARG A 63 7.17 2.84 6.14
C ARG A 63 6.66 1.99 7.29
N ASN A 64 5.40 2.15 7.68
CA ASN A 64 4.79 1.46 8.81
C ASN A 64 4.74 -0.05 8.64
N THR A 65 4.89 -0.56 7.41
CA THR A 65 5.00 -2.00 7.15
C THR A 65 6.34 -2.59 7.57
N GLY A 66 7.40 -1.77 7.69
CA GLY A 66 8.77 -2.23 7.88
C GLY A 66 9.45 -2.80 6.63
N PHE A 67 8.71 -2.96 5.51
CA PHE A 67 9.27 -3.45 4.24
C PHE A 67 9.99 -2.34 3.46
N PHE A 68 9.56 -1.09 3.63
CA PHE A 68 10.03 0.05 2.84
C PHE A 68 10.59 1.16 3.71
N GLU A 69 11.62 1.82 3.19
CA GLU A 69 12.17 3.06 3.74
C GLU A 69 11.97 4.19 2.72
N PRO A 70 10.98 5.05 2.92
CA PRO A 70 10.77 6.19 2.06
C PRO A 70 11.93 7.18 2.11
N ILE A 71 12.43 7.57 0.93
CA ILE A 71 13.46 8.59 0.82
C ILE A 71 12.91 9.92 1.28
N ALA A 72 13.63 10.58 2.21
CA ALA A 72 13.23 11.87 2.73
C ALA A 72 13.15 12.91 1.59
N ARG A 73 12.09 13.74 1.60
CA ARG A 73 11.83 14.73 0.54
C ARG A 73 13.02 15.65 0.25
N GLN A 74 13.76 16.04 1.28
CA GLN A 74 14.96 16.87 1.15
C GLN A 74 16.10 16.21 0.39
N ASN A 75 16.09 14.90 0.26
CA ASN A 75 17.08 14.12 -0.47
C ASN A 75 16.64 13.83 -1.91
N MET A 76 15.43 14.23 -2.31
CA MET A 76 14.95 14.07 -3.68
C MET A 76 15.50 15.16 -4.56
N ILE A 77 16.15 14.76 -5.68
CA ILE A 77 16.82 15.69 -6.60
C ILE A 77 15.82 16.37 -7.54
N SER A 78 14.71 15.69 -7.85
CA SER A 78 13.66 16.17 -8.75
C SER A 78 12.28 15.72 -8.28
N GLN A 79 11.24 16.26 -8.89
CA GLN A 79 9.84 15.92 -8.59
C GLN A 79 9.08 15.63 -9.89
N PRO A 80 9.42 14.51 -10.59
CA PRO A 80 8.71 14.14 -11.81
C PRO A 80 7.25 13.81 -11.52
N ALA A 81 6.35 14.38 -12.30
CA ALA A 81 4.91 14.11 -12.25
C ALA A 81 4.48 13.16 -13.40
N GLN A 82 5.33 13.00 -14.42
CA GLN A 82 5.09 12.17 -15.59
C GLN A 82 6.28 11.26 -15.90
N PRO A 83 6.04 10.09 -16.52
CA PRO A 83 7.11 9.13 -16.81
C PRO A 83 8.30 9.71 -17.62
N GLY A 84 8.02 10.60 -18.58
CA GLY A 84 9.04 11.22 -19.43
C GLY A 84 9.98 12.21 -18.71
N GLU A 85 9.66 12.58 -17.48
CA GLU A 85 10.46 13.49 -16.66
C GLU A 85 11.45 12.74 -15.74
N ILE A 86 11.40 11.40 -15.72
CA ILE A 86 12.23 10.59 -14.83
C ILE A 86 13.66 10.52 -15.35
N ILE A 87 14.60 11.02 -14.58
CA ILE A 87 16.02 10.84 -14.82
C ILE A 87 16.54 9.74 -13.89
N TYR A 88 16.47 8.49 -14.33
CA TYR A 88 16.78 7.32 -13.50
C TYR A 88 18.16 7.35 -12.85
N ARG A 89 19.17 7.91 -13.54
CA ARG A 89 20.52 8.08 -12.99
C ARG A 89 20.49 8.81 -11.64
N ASP A 90 19.67 9.85 -11.52
CA ASP A 90 19.60 10.67 -10.32
C ASP A 90 18.95 9.89 -9.17
N TRP A 91 17.92 9.11 -9.46
CA TRP A 91 17.26 8.23 -8.48
C TRP A 91 18.16 7.07 -8.03
N LYS A 92 18.97 6.52 -8.93
CA LYS A 92 20.02 5.55 -8.58
C LYS A 92 21.05 6.16 -7.63
N ALA A 93 21.46 7.41 -7.87
CA ALA A 93 22.46 8.12 -7.07
C ALA A 93 21.97 8.35 -5.61
N VAL A 94 20.67 8.60 -5.39
CA VAL A 94 20.07 8.71 -4.05
C VAL A 94 19.69 7.36 -3.43
N GLY A 95 19.96 6.25 -4.12
CA GLY A 95 19.76 4.90 -3.62
C GLY A 95 18.31 4.42 -3.70
N ALA A 96 17.42 5.06 -4.46
CA ALA A 96 16.07 4.60 -4.66
C ALA A 96 16.05 3.27 -5.43
N GLN A 97 15.32 2.29 -4.94
CA GLN A 97 15.04 1.05 -5.65
C GLN A 97 13.71 1.14 -6.41
N TYR A 98 12.74 1.82 -5.83
CA TYR A 98 11.46 2.10 -6.45
C TYR A 98 11.15 3.59 -6.41
N LEU A 99 10.33 4.03 -7.38
CA LEU A 99 9.91 5.42 -7.55
C LEU A 99 8.41 5.46 -7.84
N LEU A 100 7.64 6.07 -6.95
CA LEU A 100 6.22 6.36 -7.14
C LEU A 100 6.05 7.83 -7.49
N ILE A 101 5.47 8.09 -8.64
CA ILE A 101 5.13 9.43 -9.11
C ILE A 101 3.63 9.53 -9.37
N GLY A 102 3.10 10.73 -9.43
CA GLY A 102 1.70 10.95 -9.77
C GLY A 102 1.38 12.39 -10.09
N ASN A 103 0.17 12.56 -10.59
CA ASN A 103 -0.39 13.85 -10.95
C ASN A 103 -1.86 13.93 -10.51
N VAL A 104 -2.24 15.07 -9.94
CA VAL A 104 -3.59 15.37 -9.49
C VAL A 104 -4.22 16.39 -10.43
N THR A 105 -5.34 16.02 -11.02
CA THR A 105 -6.12 16.88 -11.92
C THR A 105 -7.49 17.14 -11.30
N PRO A 106 -7.80 18.37 -10.90
CA PRO A 106 -9.16 18.75 -10.49
C PRO A 106 -10.10 18.70 -11.70
N THR A 107 -11.25 18.03 -11.54
CA THR A 107 -12.25 17.89 -12.60
C THR A 107 -13.65 18.01 -11.99
N ALA A 108 -14.37 19.09 -12.28
CA ALA A 108 -15.76 19.30 -11.87
C ALA A 108 -16.03 19.02 -10.36
N GLY A 109 -15.19 19.56 -9.46
CA GLY A 109 -15.33 19.40 -8.01
C GLY A 109 -14.84 18.06 -7.46
N ARG A 110 -14.25 17.23 -8.30
CA ARG A 110 -13.58 15.98 -7.92
C ARG A 110 -12.09 16.05 -8.23
N LEU A 111 -11.34 15.15 -7.65
CA LEU A 111 -9.94 14.91 -8.00
C LEU A 111 -9.83 13.65 -8.83
N GLN A 112 -9.06 13.71 -9.89
CA GLN A 112 -8.56 12.55 -10.61
C GLN A 112 -7.06 12.46 -10.37
N ILE A 113 -6.60 11.34 -9.84
CA ILE A 113 -5.21 11.13 -9.47
C ILE A 113 -4.68 9.98 -10.32
N SER A 114 -3.77 10.29 -11.22
CA SER A 114 -3.00 9.29 -11.97
C SER A 114 -1.68 9.07 -11.26
N PHE A 115 -1.24 7.81 -11.16
CA PHE A 115 0.01 7.45 -10.52
C PHE A 115 0.69 6.30 -11.26
N ALA A 116 2.01 6.22 -11.13
CA ALA A 116 2.80 5.15 -11.70
C ALA A 116 4.00 4.82 -10.79
N LEU A 117 4.27 3.53 -10.67
CA LEU A 117 5.38 2.97 -9.88
C LEU A 117 6.42 2.40 -10.84
N PHE A 118 7.67 2.72 -10.60
CA PHE A 118 8.81 2.30 -11.42
C PHE A 118 9.84 1.56 -10.58
N ASN A 119 10.47 0.56 -11.18
CA ASN A 119 11.71 -0.01 -10.68
C ASN A 119 12.87 0.83 -11.24
N VAL A 120 13.63 1.48 -10.36
CA VAL A 120 14.70 2.39 -10.72
C VAL A 120 15.90 1.65 -11.33
N THR A 121 16.15 0.42 -10.88
CA THR A 121 17.29 -0.38 -11.37
C THR A 121 17.05 -0.84 -12.81
N THR A 122 15.87 -1.41 -13.09
CA THR A 122 15.51 -1.92 -14.42
C THR A 122 14.92 -0.85 -15.34
N GLU A 123 14.61 0.33 -14.81
CA GLU A 123 13.98 1.47 -15.51
C GLU A 123 12.61 1.12 -16.11
N GLN A 124 11.95 0.11 -15.52
CA GLN A 124 10.66 -0.38 -16.00
C GLN A 124 9.51 0.09 -15.12
N GLN A 125 8.39 0.38 -15.76
CA GLN A 125 7.14 0.62 -15.06
C GLN A 125 6.61 -0.69 -14.48
N VAL A 126 6.41 -0.72 -13.16
CA VAL A 126 5.89 -1.87 -12.41
C VAL A 126 4.36 -1.88 -12.44
N MET A 127 3.76 -0.70 -12.28
CA MET A 127 2.32 -0.49 -12.36
C MET A 127 1.97 0.96 -12.68
N ALA A 128 0.75 1.18 -13.13
CA ALA A 128 0.10 2.48 -13.18
C ALA A 128 -1.37 2.34 -12.86
N GLY A 129 -1.98 3.41 -12.39
CA GLY A 129 -3.39 3.43 -12.06
C GLY A 129 -3.96 4.84 -12.01
N THR A 130 -5.29 4.89 -11.88
CA THR A 130 -6.03 6.13 -11.68
C THR A 130 -7.06 5.92 -10.60
N VAL A 131 -7.14 6.86 -9.65
CA VAL A 131 -8.20 6.90 -8.64
C VAL A 131 -8.93 8.24 -8.74
N SER A 132 -10.21 8.26 -8.38
CA SER A 132 -11.02 9.48 -8.44
C SER A 132 -11.93 9.58 -7.24
N GLY A 133 -12.02 10.78 -6.66
CA GLY A 133 -12.84 11.01 -5.48
C GLY A 133 -13.08 12.49 -5.20
N GLY A 134 -13.82 12.80 -4.16
CA GLY A 134 -13.96 14.16 -3.64
C GLY A 134 -12.68 14.63 -2.95
N MET A 135 -12.60 15.93 -2.69
CA MET A 135 -11.49 16.51 -1.93
C MET A 135 -11.40 15.95 -0.50
N ASP A 136 -12.53 15.64 0.10
CA ASP A 136 -12.68 15.00 1.41
C ASP A 136 -12.21 13.53 1.44
N GLN A 137 -12.12 12.90 0.28
CA GLN A 137 -11.66 11.51 0.10
C GLN A 137 -10.16 11.42 -0.23
N LEU A 138 -9.42 12.53 -0.21
CA LEU A 138 -8.01 12.57 -0.58
C LEU A 138 -7.18 11.55 0.20
N ARG A 139 -7.43 11.45 1.50
CA ARG A 139 -6.73 10.51 2.38
C ARG A 139 -7.06 9.06 2.05
N ASP A 140 -8.35 8.76 1.80
CA ASP A 140 -8.76 7.40 1.39
C ASP A 140 -8.14 7.00 0.05
N MET A 141 -8.04 7.94 -0.90
CA MET A 141 -7.35 7.71 -2.18
C MET A 141 -5.85 7.48 -1.98
N SER A 142 -5.21 8.19 -1.06
CA SER A 142 -3.79 8.01 -0.73
C SER A 142 -3.53 6.62 -0.16
N HIS A 143 -4.32 6.18 0.82
CA HIS A 143 -4.24 4.83 1.40
C HIS A 143 -4.48 3.75 0.34
N HIS A 144 -5.42 3.98 -0.58
CA HIS A 144 -5.69 3.03 -1.66
C HIS A 144 -4.52 2.90 -2.65
N ILE A 145 -3.84 4.00 -2.98
CA ILE A 145 -2.61 3.98 -3.80
C ILE A 145 -1.49 3.23 -3.06
N ALA A 146 -1.36 3.44 -1.75
CA ALA A 146 -0.41 2.72 -0.92
C ALA A 146 -0.71 1.21 -0.90
N ASP A 147 -1.98 0.80 -0.72
CA ASP A 147 -2.43 -0.60 -0.77
C ASP A 147 -2.03 -1.28 -2.09
N GLN A 148 -2.35 -0.65 -3.22
CA GLN A 148 -2.02 -1.17 -4.54
C GLN A 148 -0.50 -1.28 -4.76
N SER A 149 0.25 -0.26 -4.32
CA SER A 149 1.71 -0.24 -4.44
C SER A 149 2.35 -1.33 -3.59
N PHE A 150 1.89 -1.49 -2.35
CA PHE A 150 2.37 -2.52 -1.43
C PHE A 150 2.09 -3.93 -1.96
N GLU A 151 0.85 -4.18 -2.38
CA GLU A 151 0.45 -5.48 -2.93
C GLU A 151 1.25 -5.81 -4.20
N LYS A 152 1.45 -4.83 -5.09
CA LYS A 152 2.22 -5.04 -6.31
C LYS A 152 3.67 -5.40 -6.05
N LEU A 153 4.29 -4.82 -5.01
CA LEU A 153 5.70 -5.03 -4.70
C LEU A 153 5.96 -6.26 -3.84
N THR A 154 4.98 -6.67 -3.02
CA THR A 154 5.19 -7.74 -2.02
C THR A 154 4.35 -8.99 -2.29
N GLY A 155 3.30 -8.89 -3.11
CA GLY A 155 2.28 -9.94 -3.27
C GLY A 155 1.33 -10.05 -2.07
N ILE A 156 1.49 -9.21 -1.04
CA ILE A 156 0.66 -9.20 0.17
C ILE A 156 -0.37 -8.10 0.02
N ARG A 157 -1.65 -8.41 0.25
CA ARG A 157 -2.72 -7.42 0.20
C ARG A 157 -2.49 -6.31 1.23
N GLY A 158 -2.55 -5.06 0.78
CA GLY A 158 -2.50 -3.89 1.66
C GLY A 158 -3.75 -3.77 2.55
N ALA A 159 -3.61 -3.11 3.70
CA ALA A 159 -4.68 -2.89 4.66
C ALA A 159 -4.80 -1.42 5.11
N PHE A 160 -4.15 -0.49 4.39
CA PHE A 160 -4.10 0.93 4.76
C PHE A 160 -5.46 1.62 4.61
N SER A 161 -6.31 1.15 3.68
CA SER A 161 -7.68 1.64 3.51
C SER A 161 -8.66 1.14 4.59
N THR A 162 -8.21 0.34 5.56
CA THR A 162 -9.07 -0.18 6.63
C THR A 162 -9.30 0.86 7.74
N LYS A 163 -10.26 0.57 8.62
CA LYS A 163 -10.55 1.39 9.78
C LYS A 163 -10.27 0.60 11.05
N LEU A 164 -9.80 1.30 12.07
CA LEU A 164 -9.65 0.75 13.41
C LEU A 164 -10.90 1.04 14.23
N LEU A 165 -11.31 0.06 15.00
CA LEU A 165 -12.31 0.20 16.05
C LEU A 165 -11.62 -0.15 17.38
N TYR A 166 -11.64 0.76 18.34
CA TYR A 166 -10.93 0.59 19.62
C TYR A 166 -11.63 1.28 20.76
N VAL A 167 -11.37 0.82 21.98
CA VAL A 167 -11.90 1.42 23.20
C VAL A 167 -10.74 2.08 23.96
N THR A 168 -10.93 3.35 24.28
CA THR A 168 -10.05 4.04 25.25
C THR A 168 -10.70 4.05 26.62
N VAL A 169 -9.88 3.93 27.68
CA VAL A 169 -10.33 3.92 29.07
C VAL A 169 -9.63 5.02 29.85
N GLU A 170 -10.39 5.98 30.30
CA GLU A 170 -9.93 7.01 31.24
C GLU A 170 -10.35 6.61 32.67
N ARG A 171 -9.39 6.39 33.57
CA ARG A 171 -9.65 6.03 34.97
C ARG A 171 -9.48 7.25 35.85
N PHE A 172 -10.56 7.64 36.53
CA PHE A 172 -10.58 8.78 37.47
C PHE A 172 -10.44 8.33 38.93
N ALA A 173 -10.89 7.10 39.25
CA ALA A 173 -10.81 6.46 40.57
C ALA A 173 -10.94 4.94 40.42
N PRO A 174 -10.69 4.13 41.50
CA PRO A 174 -10.75 2.67 41.41
C PRO A 174 -12.03 2.10 40.78
N ASN A 175 -13.19 2.75 41.02
CA ASN A 175 -14.49 2.31 40.49
C ASN A 175 -15.14 3.39 39.60
N ASN A 176 -14.37 4.32 39.06
CA ASN A 176 -14.85 5.39 38.20
C ASN A 176 -13.98 5.48 36.96
N ALA A 177 -14.50 4.98 35.88
CA ALA A 177 -13.85 5.01 34.58
C ALA A 177 -14.84 5.47 33.50
N ARG A 178 -14.29 6.01 32.42
CA ARG A 178 -15.02 6.30 31.18
C ARG A 178 -14.44 5.42 30.08
N TYR A 179 -15.31 4.68 29.42
CA TYR A 179 -14.99 3.87 28.25
C TYR A 179 -15.51 4.61 27.02
N THR A 180 -14.64 4.82 26.03
CA THR A 180 -15.01 5.50 24.79
C THR A 180 -14.70 4.60 23.62
N LEU A 181 -15.72 4.13 22.91
CA LEU A 181 -15.58 3.43 21.64
C LEU A 181 -15.31 4.43 20.53
N GLN A 182 -14.23 4.25 19.82
CA GLN A 182 -13.79 5.12 18.75
C GLN A 182 -13.54 4.35 17.46
N ARG A 183 -13.73 5.01 16.33
CA ARG A 183 -13.31 4.56 15.01
C ARG A 183 -12.34 5.57 14.45
N SER A 184 -11.25 5.11 13.84
CA SER A 184 -10.30 5.95 13.10
C SER A 184 -9.88 5.29 11.80
N ASP A 185 -9.08 6.00 11.00
CA ASP A 185 -8.28 5.38 9.97
C ASP A 185 -7.26 4.43 10.62
N TYR A 186 -6.68 3.54 9.81
CA TYR A 186 -5.72 2.55 10.32
C TYR A 186 -4.50 3.20 11.00
N ASP A 187 -4.14 4.41 10.59
CA ASP A 187 -3.02 5.20 11.13
C ASP A 187 -3.42 6.13 12.29
N GLY A 188 -4.66 6.01 12.78
CA GLY A 188 -5.19 6.79 13.90
C GLY A 188 -5.79 8.14 13.51
N ALA A 189 -5.70 8.56 12.24
CA ALA A 189 -6.30 9.83 11.78
C ALA A 189 -7.84 9.74 11.75
N ARG A 190 -8.49 10.90 11.68
CA ARG A 190 -9.96 11.05 11.56
C ARG A 190 -10.73 10.26 12.63
N GLY A 191 -10.23 10.29 13.88
CA GLY A 191 -10.88 9.62 15.01
C GLY A 191 -12.27 10.17 15.28
N VAL A 192 -13.27 9.29 15.39
CA VAL A 192 -14.67 9.63 15.71
C VAL A 192 -15.14 8.79 16.89
N THR A 193 -15.68 9.45 17.90
CA THR A 193 -16.34 8.79 19.02
C THR A 193 -17.68 8.22 18.57
N LEU A 194 -17.88 6.92 18.78
CA LEU A 194 -19.13 6.22 18.46
C LEU A 194 -20.03 6.04 19.69
N LEU A 195 -19.43 5.76 20.84
CA LEU A 195 -20.15 5.52 22.09
C LEU A 195 -19.29 5.92 23.29
N GLN A 196 -19.92 6.45 24.33
CA GLN A 196 -19.31 6.60 25.65
C GLN A 196 -20.13 5.89 26.70
N SER A 197 -19.46 5.19 27.64
CA SER A 197 -20.08 4.46 28.74
C SER A 197 -19.27 4.65 30.02
N ARG A 198 -19.92 4.46 31.16
CA ARG A 198 -19.26 4.30 32.47
C ARG A 198 -19.01 2.84 32.82
N GLU A 199 -19.58 1.93 32.05
CA GLU A 199 -19.39 0.49 32.16
C GLU A 199 -18.50 -0.01 31.01
N PRO A 200 -17.74 -1.09 31.20
CA PRO A 200 -16.95 -1.70 30.12
C PRO A 200 -17.79 -1.96 28.88
N ILE A 201 -17.19 -1.67 27.72
CA ILE A 201 -17.76 -1.90 26.39
C ILE A 201 -17.13 -3.15 25.80
#